data_a299443829eac4af3fcd711e74010513
#
_entry.id   a299443829eac4af3fcd711e74010513
#
_cell.length_a   1.000
_cell.length_b   1.000
_cell.length_c   1.000
_cell.angle_alpha   90.00
_cell.angle_beta   90.00
_cell.angle_gamma   90.00
#
_symmetry.space_group_name_H-M   'P 1'
#
loop_
_entity.id
_entity.type
_entity.pdbx_description
1 polymer ?
#
loop_
_entity_poly.entity_id
_entity_poly.type
_entity_poly.pdbx_seq_one_letter_code
_entity_poly.pdbx_strand_id
1 'polypeptide(L)'
;MNVADGSIISTFMPTHTHQDWIRFLKLIHKQTPGDKDIHLILDNYSAHKTPQVWAWLKKHPRFHLHFTPTSSSWLNQVERFFRDLTDKCVRRGVFHNVRELEQSIQNYITEHNRKPKPYIWTAKARDILEKVKRAWYALKACGGLTKASRALESIERHLSAESEPVDNSA
;
A
#
# COMPACT_ATOMS: atom_id res chain seq x y z
N MET A 1 7.16 2.23 1.84
CA MET A 1 7.19 3.22 2.93
C MET A 1 6.92 2.51 4.25
N ASN A 2 7.75 2.71 5.24
CA ASN A 2 7.49 2.26 6.60
C ASN A 2 6.49 3.21 7.27
N VAL A 3 5.37 2.69 7.75
CA VAL A 3 4.30 3.51 8.35
C VAL A 3 4.70 4.07 9.71
N ALA A 4 5.59 3.36 10.45
CA ALA A 4 5.97 3.74 11.81
C ALA A 4 6.90 4.97 11.85
N ASP A 5 7.84 5.08 10.92
CA ASP A 5 8.84 6.14 10.91
C ASP A 5 8.84 7.02 9.65
N GLY A 6 8.11 6.59 8.59
CA GLY A 6 8.03 7.28 7.32
C GLY A 6 9.20 7.02 6.37
N SER A 7 10.14 6.13 6.71
CA SER A 7 11.27 5.80 5.84
C SER A 7 10.84 5.07 4.57
N ILE A 8 11.62 5.24 3.51
CA ILE A 8 11.33 4.68 2.18
C ILE A 8 12.39 3.66 1.81
N ILE A 9 11.95 2.46 1.51
CA ILE A 9 12.72 1.45 0.78
C ILE A 9 12.30 1.53 -0.68
N SER A 10 13.24 1.75 -1.58
CA SER A 10 12.97 1.91 -3.01
C SER A 10 13.98 1.18 -3.88
N THR A 11 13.57 0.88 -5.09
CA THR A 11 14.45 0.37 -6.15
C THR A 11 13.81 0.69 -7.50
N PHE A 12 14.64 0.88 -8.52
CA PHE A 12 14.19 1.02 -9.90
C PHE A 12 14.24 -0.33 -10.59
N MET A 13 13.22 -0.66 -11.33
CA MET A 13 13.13 -1.88 -12.10
C MET A 13 12.57 -1.60 -13.50
N PRO A 14 13.06 -2.26 -14.54
CA PRO A 14 12.65 -2.00 -15.92
C PRO A 14 11.23 -2.48 -16.22
N THR A 15 10.71 -3.38 -15.40
CA THR A 15 9.38 -4.00 -15.59
C THR A 15 8.62 -4.10 -14.28
N HIS A 16 7.34 -4.51 -14.37
CA HIS A 16 6.45 -4.69 -13.20
C HIS A 16 5.98 -6.15 -13.10
N THR A 17 6.90 -7.09 -13.29
CA THR A 17 6.61 -8.52 -13.24
C THR A 17 6.59 -9.05 -11.80
N HIS A 18 6.05 -10.26 -11.62
CA HIS A 18 6.15 -10.97 -10.33
C HIS A 18 7.61 -11.22 -9.90
N GLN A 19 8.54 -11.33 -10.85
CA GLN A 19 9.97 -11.50 -10.57
C GLN A 19 10.55 -10.23 -9.94
N ASP A 20 10.20 -9.05 -10.47
CA ASP A 20 10.61 -7.76 -9.93
C ASP A 20 9.99 -7.54 -8.53
N TRP A 21 8.74 -7.95 -8.36
CA TRP A 21 8.10 -7.94 -7.06
C TRP A 21 8.84 -8.81 -6.04
N ILE A 22 9.21 -10.05 -6.39
CA ILE A 22 10.00 -10.93 -5.50
C ILE A 22 11.38 -10.34 -5.20
N ARG A 23 12.03 -9.66 -6.16
CA ARG A 23 13.30 -8.94 -5.92
C ARG A 23 13.11 -7.83 -4.88
N PHE A 24 12.00 -7.10 -4.97
CA PHE A 24 11.66 -6.05 -4.00
C PHE A 24 11.36 -6.63 -2.61
N LEU A 25 10.63 -7.73 -2.51
CA LEU A 25 10.40 -8.44 -1.25
C LEU A 25 11.73 -8.89 -0.59
N LYS A 26 12.68 -9.39 -1.38
CA LYS A 26 14.03 -9.74 -0.89
C LYS A 26 14.79 -8.53 -0.38
N LEU A 27 14.64 -7.36 -1.03
CA LEU A 27 15.25 -6.12 -0.57
C LEU A 27 14.66 -5.69 0.79
N ILE A 28 13.35 -5.72 0.93
CA ILE A 28 12.67 -5.44 2.20
C ILE A 28 13.13 -6.41 3.28
N HIS A 29 13.20 -7.70 2.97
CA HIS A 29 13.67 -8.74 3.90
C HIS A 29 15.08 -8.44 4.42
N LYS A 30 15.98 -8.03 3.53
CA LYS A 30 17.39 -7.68 3.88
C LYS A 30 17.50 -6.43 4.75
N GLN A 31 16.61 -5.45 4.54
CA GLN A 31 16.66 -4.16 5.23
C GLN A 31 15.85 -4.12 6.53
N THR A 32 15.04 -5.15 6.79
CA THR A 32 14.22 -5.23 8.00
C THR A 32 14.85 -6.19 9.01
N PRO A 33 14.97 -5.83 10.30
CA PRO A 33 15.51 -6.71 11.34
C PRO A 33 14.84 -8.09 11.34
N GLY A 34 15.65 -9.13 11.59
CA GLY A 34 15.21 -10.52 11.44
C GLY A 34 14.15 -10.98 12.43
N ASP A 35 14.06 -10.30 13.57
CA ASP A 35 13.13 -10.55 14.68
C ASP A 35 11.75 -9.89 14.49
N LYS A 36 11.54 -9.14 13.41
CA LYS A 36 10.28 -8.42 13.16
C LYS A 36 9.45 -9.10 12.09
N ASP A 37 8.15 -9.18 12.33
CA ASP A 37 7.18 -9.47 11.29
C ASP A 37 7.01 -8.28 10.34
N ILE A 38 6.68 -8.58 9.10
CA ILE A 38 6.57 -7.59 8.03
C ILE A 38 5.15 -7.60 7.50
N HIS A 39 4.37 -6.60 7.85
CA HIS A 39 3.03 -6.38 7.34
C HIS A 39 3.10 -5.43 6.14
N LEU A 40 2.73 -5.91 4.94
CA LEU A 40 2.73 -5.13 3.71
C LEU A 40 1.30 -4.79 3.31
N ILE A 41 0.99 -3.50 3.23
CA ILE A 41 -0.27 -2.99 2.70
C ILE A 41 -0.07 -2.73 1.21
N LEU A 42 -0.85 -3.37 0.37
CA LEU A 42 -0.69 -3.42 -1.09
C LEU A 42 -2.01 -3.14 -1.81
N ASP A 43 -1.91 -2.66 -3.03
CA ASP A 43 -3.04 -2.68 -3.96
C ASP A 43 -3.31 -4.09 -4.52
N ASN A 44 -4.39 -4.22 -5.28
CA ASN A 44 -4.83 -5.48 -5.86
C ASN A 44 -4.13 -5.83 -7.19
N TYR A 45 -2.94 -5.31 -7.46
CA TYR A 45 -2.22 -5.59 -8.71
C TYR A 45 -1.92 -7.09 -8.88
N SER A 46 -2.16 -7.62 -10.06
CA SER A 46 -2.10 -9.06 -10.34
C SER A 46 -0.73 -9.69 -10.09
N ALA A 47 0.35 -8.94 -10.35
CA ALA A 47 1.72 -9.43 -10.14
C ALA A 47 2.01 -9.78 -8.67
N HIS A 48 1.27 -9.20 -7.71
CA HIS A 48 1.40 -9.50 -6.28
C HIS A 48 0.78 -10.85 -5.87
N LYS A 49 -0.05 -11.44 -6.72
CA LYS A 49 -0.89 -12.62 -6.40
C LYS A 49 -0.55 -13.87 -7.22
N THR A 50 0.59 -13.88 -7.89
CA THR A 50 0.99 -15.01 -8.71
C THR A 50 1.41 -16.23 -7.87
N PRO A 51 1.30 -17.46 -8.39
CA PRO A 51 1.73 -18.66 -7.68
C PRO A 51 3.18 -18.60 -7.22
N GLN A 52 4.07 -17.96 -7.98
CA GLN A 52 5.47 -17.79 -7.64
C GLN A 52 5.66 -16.90 -6.39
N VAL A 53 4.87 -15.84 -6.27
CA VAL A 53 4.87 -14.97 -5.08
C VAL A 53 4.40 -15.76 -3.86
N TRP A 54 3.32 -16.50 -3.96
CA TRP A 54 2.82 -17.33 -2.87
C TRP A 54 3.81 -18.42 -2.45
N ALA A 55 4.50 -19.05 -3.42
CA ALA A 55 5.56 -20.02 -3.13
C ALA A 55 6.75 -19.39 -2.38
N TRP A 56 7.08 -18.13 -2.71
CA TRP A 56 8.12 -17.38 -2.00
C TRP A 56 7.66 -17.02 -0.57
N LEU A 57 6.45 -16.52 -0.39
CA LEU A 57 5.87 -16.16 0.91
C LEU A 57 5.78 -17.36 1.86
N LYS A 58 5.43 -18.54 1.35
CA LYS A 58 5.41 -19.78 2.14
C LYS A 58 6.76 -20.09 2.79
N LYS A 59 7.87 -19.69 2.14
CA LYS A 59 9.24 -19.84 2.68
C LYS A 59 9.67 -18.69 3.59
N HIS A 60 8.87 -17.62 3.69
CA HIS A 60 9.16 -16.41 4.45
C HIS A 60 7.95 -16.04 5.33
N PRO A 61 7.64 -16.84 6.37
CA PRO A 61 6.39 -16.73 7.14
C PRO A 61 6.22 -15.39 7.86
N ARG A 62 7.30 -14.64 8.07
CA ARG A 62 7.26 -13.30 8.66
C ARG A 62 6.61 -12.23 7.76
N PHE A 63 6.29 -12.54 6.49
CA PHE A 63 5.63 -11.62 5.56
C PHE A 63 4.13 -11.83 5.55
N HIS A 64 3.38 -10.80 5.90
CA HIS A 64 1.93 -10.76 5.92
C HIS A 64 1.43 -9.72 4.91
N LEU A 65 0.69 -10.16 3.88
CA LEU A 65 0.16 -9.27 2.85
C LEU A 65 -1.28 -8.86 3.18
N HIS A 66 -1.53 -7.56 3.18
CA HIS A 66 -2.84 -6.96 3.37
C HIS A 66 -3.23 -6.19 2.11
N PHE A 67 -4.23 -6.68 1.39
CA PHE A 67 -4.65 -6.05 0.14
C PHE A 67 -5.72 -5.00 0.40
N THR A 68 -5.51 -3.78 -0.12
CA THR A 68 -6.54 -2.75 -0.09
C THR A 68 -7.71 -3.15 -1.01
N PRO A 69 -8.94 -2.72 -0.71
CA PRO A 69 -10.07 -2.95 -1.61
C PRO A 69 -9.82 -2.35 -3.00
N THR A 70 -10.44 -2.93 -4.02
CA THR A 70 -10.36 -2.42 -5.39
C THR A 70 -10.83 -0.97 -5.43
N SER A 71 -10.11 -0.12 -6.16
CA SER A 71 -10.36 1.33 -6.28
C SER A 71 -10.18 2.13 -4.97
N SER A 72 -9.48 1.57 -3.99
CA SER A 72 -9.19 2.21 -2.69
C SER A 72 -7.71 2.52 -2.50
N SER A 73 -6.98 2.84 -3.57
CA SER A 73 -5.55 3.22 -3.51
C SER A 73 -5.30 4.40 -2.55
N TRP A 74 -6.29 5.29 -2.36
CA TRP A 74 -6.24 6.38 -1.39
C TRP A 74 -6.07 5.93 0.07
N LEU A 75 -6.34 4.67 0.40
CA LEU A 75 -6.01 4.05 1.68
C LEU A 75 -4.52 3.72 1.82
N ASN A 76 -3.79 3.70 0.71
CA ASN A 76 -2.37 3.40 0.74
C ASN A 76 -1.57 4.70 0.94
N GLN A 77 -0.97 4.86 2.10
CA GLN A 77 -0.21 6.07 2.44
C GLN A 77 0.97 6.35 1.50
N VAL A 78 1.49 5.34 0.82
CA VAL A 78 2.56 5.53 -0.17
C VAL A 78 2.13 6.40 -1.34
N GLU A 79 0.83 6.45 -1.68
CA GLU A 79 0.29 7.36 -2.70
C GLU A 79 0.51 8.84 -2.34
N ARG A 80 0.44 9.16 -1.06
CA ARG A 80 0.74 10.50 -0.57
C ARG A 80 2.22 10.84 -0.76
N PHE A 81 3.10 9.89 -0.48
CA PHE A 81 4.53 10.06 -0.75
C PHE A 81 4.80 10.27 -2.24
N PHE A 82 4.16 9.50 -3.14
CA PHE A 82 4.31 9.68 -4.59
C PHE A 82 3.81 11.05 -5.07
N ARG A 83 2.75 11.57 -4.47
CA ARG A 83 2.29 12.94 -4.75
C ARG A 83 3.36 13.96 -4.35
N ASP A 84 3.89 13.86 -3.14
CA ASP A 84 4.95 14.76 -2.65
C ASP A 84 6.21 14.68 -3.52
N LEU A 85 6.63 13.47 -3.90
CA LEU A 85 7.74 13.24 -4.82
C LEU A 85 7.48 13.90 -6.18
N THR A 86 6.29 13.70 -6.75
CA THR A 86 5.91 14.29 -8.05
C THR A 86 5.93 15.80 -7.98
N ASP A 87 5.33 16.40 -6.97
CA ASP A 87 5.18 17.86 -6.86
C ASP A 87 6.51 18.55 -6.50
N LYS A 88 7.34 17.93 -5.67
CA LYS A 88 8.57 18.55 -5.14
C LYS A 88 9.82 18.22 -5.96
N CYS A 89 9.84 17.10 -6.68
CA CYS A 89 10.99 16.63 -7.45
C CYS A 89 10.68 16.58 -8.95
N VAL A 90 9.73 15.75 -9.38
CA VAL A 90 9.53 15.45 -10.81
C VAL A 90 9.04 16.66 -11.59
N ARG A 91 7.99 17.36 -11.12
CA ARG A 91 7.42 18.53 -11.82
C ARG A 91 8.31 19.75 -11.84
N ARG A 92 9.30 19.83 -10.96
CA ARG A 92 10.22 20.96 -10.85
C ARG A 92 11.55 20.72 -11.54
N GLY A 93 11.80 19.49 -11.98
CA GLY A 93 13.03 19.10 -12.67
C GLY A 93 12.89 19.18 -14.18
N VAL A 94 14.03 19.39 -14.83
CA VAL A 94 14.21 19.21 -16.28
C VAL A 94 15.17 18.02 -16.43
N PHE A 95 14.75 16.98 -17.12
CA PHE A 95 15.51 15.75 -17.27
C PHE A 95 15.73 15.45 -18.75
N HIS A 96 16.97 15.22 -19.14
CA HIS A 96 17.33 14.94 -20.54
C HIS A 96 17.26 13.43 -20.85
N ASN A 97 17.25 12.60 -19.81
CA ASN A 97 17.17 11.14 -19.95
C ASN A 97 16.61 10.49 -18.65
N VAL A 98 16.27 9.21 -18.76
CA VAL A 98 15.71 8.44 -17.63
C VAL A 98 16.68 8.35 -16.46
N ARG A 99 17.98 8.23 -16.72
CA ARG A 99 19.00 8.13 -15.68
C ARG A 99 19.04 9.40 -14.79
N GLU A 100 18.90 10.57 -15.37
CA GLU A 100 18.83 11.83 -14.62
C GLU A 100 17.60 11.88 -13.74
N LEU A 101 16.45 11.43 -14.25
CA LEU A 101 15.23 11.34 -13.48
C LEU A 101 15.38 10.35 -12.31
N GLU A 102 15.89 9.15 -12.57
CA GLU A 102 16.14 8.13 -11.53
C GLU A 102 17.09 8.67 -10.44
N GLN A 103 18.18 9.34 -10.82
CA GLN A 103 19.12 9.93 -9.88
C GLN A 103 18.46 11.03 -9.04
N SER A 104 17.64 11.87 -9.64
CA SER A 104 16.91 12.92 -8.92
C SER A 104 15.92 12.33 -7.90
N ILE A 105 15.17 11.29 -8.29
CA ILE A 105 14.27 10.57 -7.40
C ILE A 105 15.06 9.93 -6.26
N GLN A 106 16.19 9.29 -6.56
CA GLN A 106 17.04 8.65 -5.54
C GLN A 106 17.59 9.67 -4.54
N ASN A 107 18.03 10.83 -5.03
CA ASN A 107 18.51 11.92 -4.17
C ASN A 107 17.38 12.44 -3.27
N TYR A 108 16.17 12.62 -3.80
CA TYR A 108 15.01 13.03 -3.02
C TYR A 108 14.68 12.02 -1.91
N ILE A 109 14.69 10.71 -2.22
CA ILE A 109 14.43 9.65 -1.24
C ILE A 109 15.54 9.61 -0.18
N THR A 110 16.80 9.76 -0.58
CA THR A 110 17.94 9.80 0.33
C THR A 110 17.83 10.96 1.30
N GLU A 111 17.48 12.15 0.82
CA GLU A 111 17.27 13.32 1.67
C GLU A 111 16.05 13.15 2.58
N HIS A 112 14.95 12.60 2.07
CA HIS A 112 13.79 12.26 2.88
C HIS A 112 14.14 11.30 4.02
N ASN A 113 14.96 10.29 3.75
CA ASN A 113 15.35 9.26 4.73
C ASN A 113 16.36 9.77 5.78
N ARG A 114 16.97 10.94 5.62
CA ARG A 114 17.81 11.57 6.66
C ARG A 114 17.00 12.03 7.86
N LYS A 115 15.77 12.51 7.61
CA LYS A 115 14.81 12.94 8.64
C LYS A 115 13.41 12.48 8.25
N PRO A 116 13.15 11.19 8.24
CA PRO A 116 11.87 10.66 7.79
C PRO A 116 10.78 11.11 8.75
N LYS A 117 9.59 11.34 8.20
CA LYS A 117 8.41 11.69 8.97
C LYS A 117 7.25 10.80 8.53
N PRO A 118 6.60 10.10 9.46
CA PRO A 118 5.44 9.30 9.12
C PRO A 118 4.28 10.20 8.69
N TYR A 119 3.49 9.73 7.75
CA TYR A 119 2.23 10.38 7.43
C TYR A 119 1.19 10.02 8.49
N ILE A 120 0.72 11.02 9.22
CA ILE A 120 -0.30 10.82 10.23
C ILE A 120 -1.68 10.71 9.55
N TRP A 121 -2.37 9.63 9.86
CA TRP A 121 -3.75 9.44 9.41
C TRP A 121 -4.68 10.26 10.31
N THR A 122 -5.25 11.34 9.77
CA THR A 122 -6.10 12.26 10.55
C THR A 122 -7.58 11.89 10.49
N ALA A 123 -8.00 11.13 9.47
CA ALA A 123 -9.39 10.73 9.32
C ALA A 123 -9.70 9.53 10.23
N LYS A 124 -10.79 9.61 10.99
CA LYS A 124 -11.28 8.49 11.80
C LYS A 124 -11.83 7.39 10.88
N ALA A 125 -11.61 6.12 11.22
CA ALA A 125 -12.09 4.98 10.44
C ALA A 125 -13.60 5.07 10.17
N ARG A 126 -14.40 5.50 11.15
CA ARG A 126 -15.84 5.72 11.02
C ARG A 126 -16.18 6.73 9.93
N ASP A 127 -15.48 7.86 9.87
CA ASP A 127 -15.73 8.91 8.87
C ASP A 127 -15.41 8.45 7.44
N ILE A 128 -14.39 7.60 7.33
CA ILE A 128 -14.00 6.96 6.07
C ILE A 128 -15.11 6.00 5.63
N LEU A 129 -15.55 5.12 6.52
CA LEU A 129 -16.62 4.16 6.25
C LEU A 129 -17.93 4.84 5.83
N GLU A 130 -18.31 5.93 6.50
CA GLU A 130 -19.47 6.71 6.14
C GLU A 130 -19.37 7.34 4.75
N LYS A 131 -18.17 7.81 4.35
CA LYS A 131 -17.93 8.31 2.98
C LYS A 131 -18.03 7.19 1.96
N VAL A 132 -17.47 6.03 2.25
CA VAL A 132 -17.54 4.85 1.39
C VAL A 132 -18.99 4.38 1.23
N LYS A 133 -19.75 4.29 2.31
CA LYS A 133 -21.18 3.94 2.28
C LYS A 133 -21.99 4.94 1.42
N ARG A 134 -21.79 6.24 1.60
CA ARG A 134 -22.45 7.27 0.80
C ARG A 134 -22.13 7.14 -0.69
N ALA A 135 -20.86 6.94 -1.04
CA ALA A 135 -20.46 6.72 -2.44
C ALA A 135 -21.10 5.46 -3.03
N TRP A 136 -21.22 4.40 -2.25
CA TRP A 136 -21.89 3.16 -2.65
C TRP A 136 -23.39 3.35 -2.92
N TYR A 137 -24.10 4.03 -2.01
CA TYR A 137 -25.52 4.32 -2.21
C TYR A 137 -25.74 5.18 -3.46
N ALA A 138 -24.89 6.17 -3.73
CA ALA A 138 -24.95 6.98 -4.93
C ALA A 138 -24.73 6.15 -6.22
N LEU A 139 -23.73 5.25 -6.21
CA LEU A 139 -23.47 4.33 -7.33
C LEU A 139 -24.62 3.35 -7.56
N LYS A 140 -25.22 2.84 -6.48
CA LYS A 140 -26.38 1.95 -6.55
C LYS A 140 -27.60 2.66 -7.16
N ALA A 141 -27.84 3.90 -6.77
CA ALA A 141 -28.92 4.73 -7.32
C ALA A 141 -28.74 5.04 -8.82
N CYS A 142 -27.50 5.12 -9.30
CA CYS A 142 -27.18 5.35 -10.72
C CYS A 142 -27.09 4.07 -11.56
N GLY A 143 -27.51 2.90 -11.06
CA GLY A 143 -27.50 1.62 -11.79
C GLY A 143 -26.11 1.02 -12.05
N GLY A 144 -25.06 1.57 -11.46
CA GLY A 144 -23.66 1.15 -11.62
C GLY A 144 -23.26 -0.01 -10.70
N LEU A 145 -23.88 -1.15 -10.87
CA LEU A 145 -23.69 -2.32 -10.00
C LEU A 145 -22.85 -3.41 -10.69
N THR A 146 -21.54 -3.53 -10.38
CA THR A 146 -20.94 -4.87 -10.52
C THR A 146 -19.63 -5.14 -9.76
N LYS A 147 -18.67 -4.23 -9.69
CA LYS A 147 -17.38 -4.51 -9.00
C LYS A 147 -17.25 -3.85 -7.64
N ALA A 148 -17.79 -2.65 -7.45
CA ALA A 148 -17.71 -1.91 -6.20
C ALA A 148 -18.58 -2.55 -5.09
N SER A 149 -19.70 -3.18 -5.44
CA SER A 149 -20.59 -3.88 -4.50
C SER A 149 -19.90 -5.05 -3.79
N ARG A 150 -19.15 -5.87 -4.52
CA ARG A 150 -18.43 -7.02 -3.95
C ARG A 150 -17.30 -6.60 -3.01
N ALA A 151 -16.65 -5.47 -3.30
CA ALA A 151 -15.58 -4.96 -2.43
C ALA A 151 -16.14 -4.45 -1.09
N LEU A 152 -17.29 -3.80 -1.10
CA LEU A 152 -17.94 -3.27 0.11
C LEU A 152 -18.57 -4.37 0.96
N GLU A 153 -19.22 -5.35 0.35
CA GLU A 153 -19.70 -6.54 1.06
C GLU A 153 -18.57 -7.33 1.73
N SER A 154 -17.37 -7.30 1.13
CA SER A 154 -16.17 -7.86 1.75
C SER A 154 -15.71 -7.06 2.95
N ILE A 155 -15.76 -5.73 2.88
CA ILE A 155 -15.40 -4.83 3.98
C ILE A 155 -16.41 -4.95 5.12
N GLU A 156 -17.70 -4.96 4.82
CA GLU A 156 -18.76 -5.10 5.85
C GLU A 156 -18.66 -6.43 6.58
N ARG A 157 -18.37 -7.52 5.88
CA ARG A 157 -18.15 -8.84 6.51
C ARG A 157 -16.95 -8.85 7.45
N HIS A 158 -15.84 -8.21 7.08
CA HIS A 158 -14.65 -8.11 7.96
C HIS A 158 -14.93 -7.26 9.21
N LEU A 159 -15.63 -6.15 9.05
CA LEU A 159 -15.95 -5.24 10.16
C LEU A 159 -17.01 -5.82 11.10
N SER A 160 -17.94 -6.62 10.59
CA SER A 160 -18.93 -7.32 11.41
C SER A 160 -18.29 -8.46 12.22
N ALA A 161 -17.26 -9.09 11.69
CA ALA A 161 -16.51 -10.15 12.37
C ALA A 161 -15.62 -9.61 13.52
N GLU A 162 -15.17 -8.35 13.44
CA GLU A 162 -14.36 -7.72 14.50
C GLU A 162 -15.20 -7.06 15.60
N SER A 163 -16.52 -6.95 15.43
CA SER A 163 -17.44 -6.31 16.39
C SER A 163 -18.14 -7.27 17.34
N GLU A 164 -17.89 -8.57 17.27
CA GLU A 164 -18.38 -9.51 18.29
C GLU A 164 -17.54 -9.36 19.57
N PRO A 165 -18.16 -9.01 20.71
CA PRO A 165 -17.45 -8.95 21.98
C PRO A 165 -16.96 -10.36 22.33
N VAL A 166 -15.67 -10.48 22.62
CA VAL A 166 -15.12 -11.70 23.25
C VAL A 166 -15.82 -11.83 24.61
N ASP A 167 -16.75 -12.75 24.67
CA ASP A 167 -17.40 -13.15 25.93
C ASP A 167 -16.35 -13.79 26.84
N ASN A 168 -15.83 -13.00 27.78
CA ASN A 168 -14.93 -13.43 28.83
C ASN A 168 -15.76 -13.88 30.05
N SER A 169 -16.52 -14.94 29.88
CA SER A 169 -17.16 -15.63 31.01
C SER A 169 -16.68 -17.09 31.10
N ALA A 170 -15.54 -17.27 31.76
CA ALA A 170 -15.18 -18.52 32.49
C ALA A 170 -13.97 -18.23 33.40
#